data_f8b4cdd7a84854b015cde7663d864a95
#
_entry.id   f8b4cdd7a84854b015cde7663d864a95
#
_cell.length_a   1.000
_cell.length_b   1.000
_cell.length_c   1.000
_cell.angle_alpha   90.00
_cell.angle_beta   90.00
_cell.angle_gamma   90.00
#
_symmetry.space_group_name_H-M   'P 1'
#
loop_
_entity.id
_entity.type
_entity.pdbx_description
1 polymer ?
#
loop_
_entity_poly.entity_id
_entity_poly.type
_entity_poly.pdbx_seq_one_letter_code
_entity_poly.pdbx_strand_id
1 'polypeptide(L)'
;MKKLILVPLKRNDRAEDLLPYVEEVARPGMKAIFMVPYPVDGLRWSHEEISRKAIEEGKRLASYYTWDTNLRKARELIAPVVKALSAKGIEVAVDLRAGSMRRAVRDYAVKGDVHLIVTRASIGNWIERLLDSVASAFRSLIRPRFSSVMLINPRTLA
;
A
#
# COMPACT_ATOMS: atom_id res chain seq x y z
N MET A 1 -7.47 -6.54 -19.77
CA MET A 1 -6.91 -6.46 -18.39
C MET A 1 -7.32 -5.16 -17.74
N LYS A 2 -7.64 -5.20 -16.43
CA LYS A 2 -8.00 -3.98 -15.70
C LYS A 2 -6.74 -3.19 -15.40
N LYS A 3 -6.76 -1.88 -15.64
CA LYS A 3 -5.66 -0.99 -15.25
C LYS A 3 -5.58 -0.87 -13.74
N LEU A 4 -4.38 -1.07 -13.18
CA LEU A 4 -4.16 -1.06 -11.75
C LEU A 4 -3.64 0.30 -11.27
N ILE A 5 -4.18 0.76 -10.15
CA ILE A 5 -3.65 1.88 -9.37
C ILE A 5 -3.10 1.28 -8.08
N LEU A 6 -1.81 1.44 -7.83
CA LEU A 6 -1.20 1.03 -6.56
C LEU A 6 -1.18 2.19 -5.58
N VAL A 7 -1.57 1.93 -4.35
CA VAL A 7 -1.58 2.91 -3.26
C VAL A 7 -0.81 2.33 -2.07
N PRO A 8 0.53 2.38 -2.10
CA PRO A 8 1.34 1.91 -0.98
C PRO A 8 1.23 2.86 0.21
N LEU A 9 0.83 2.32 1.36
CA LEU A 9 0.69 3.05 2.61
C LEU A 9 1.90 2.81 3.52
N LYS A 10 2.26 3.83 4.30
CA LYS A 10 3.10 3.67 5.48
C LYS A 10 2.22 3.31 6.70
N ARG A 11 2.86 2.85 7.79
CA ARG A 11 2.17 2.44 9.02
C ARG A 11 1.25 3.51 9.61
N ASN A 12 1.62 4.78 9.49
CA ASN A 12 0.85 5.90 10.06
C ASN A 12 0.04 6.66 9.00
N ASP A 13 0.00 6.18 7.78
CA ASP A 13 -0.79 6.81 6.73
C ASP A 13 -2.28 6.48 6.93
N ARG A 14 -3.10 7.51 6.75
CA ARG A 14 -4.54 7.35 6.66
C ARG A 14 -4.90 7.20 5.18
N ALA A 15 -5.63 6.15 4.86
CA ALA A 15 -6.04 5.91 3.48
C ALA A 15 -6.92 7.04 2.93
N GLU A 16 -7.71 7.65 3.80
CA GLU A 16 -8.59 8.78 3.47
C GLU A 16 -7.81 10.01 2.99
N ASP A 17 -6.58 10.21 3.46
CA ASP A 17 -5.74 11.34 3.03
C ASP A 17 -5.33 11.22 1.55
N LEU A 18 -5.28 9.99 1.04
CA LEU A 18 -4.94 9.71 -0.36
C LEU A 18 -6.18 9.59 -1.26
N LEU A 19 -7.36 9.45 -0.67
CA LEU A 19 -8.61 9.25 -1.40
C LEU A 19 -8.88 10.33 -2.46
N PRO A 20 -8.78 11.65 -2.18
CA PRO A 20 -9.06 12.69 -3.19
C PRO A 20 -8.20 12.53 -4.45
N TYR A 21 -6.95 12.16 -4.27
CA TYR A 21 -6.02 11.98 -5.39
C TYR A 21 -6.29 10.73 -6.20
N VAL A 22 -6.67 9.64 -5.52
CA VAL A 22 -7.09 8.42 -6.22
C VAL A 22 -8.39 8.68 -6.99
N GLU A 23 -9.35 9.42 -6.42
CA GLU A 23 -10.59 9.79 -7.08
C GLU A 23 -10.38 10.65 -8.33
N GLU A 24 -9.39 11.54 -8.29
CA GLU A 24 -9.07 12.41 -9.43
C GLU A 24 -8.55 11.63 -10.64
N VAL A 25 -7.75 10.61 -10.40
CA VAL A 25 -7.07 9.85 -11.47
C VAL A 25 -7.78 8.55 -11.85
N ALA A 26 -8.51 7.95 -10.93
CA ALA A 26 -9.22 6.69 -11.18
C ALA A 26 -10.42 6.88 -12.12
N ARG A 27 -10.69 5.87 -12.92
CA ARG A 27 -11.83 5.84 -13.84
C ARG A 27 -12.63 4.55 -13.62
N PRO A 28 -13.92 4.53 -13.90
CA PRO A 28 -14.73 3.31 -13.85
C PRO A 28 -14.05 2.15 -14.59
N GLY A 29 -14.08 0.98 -14.01
CA GLY A 29 -13.42 -0.22 -14.55
C GLY A 29 -11.95 -0.38 -14.18
N MET A 30 -11.33 0.61 -13.52
CA MET A 30 -9.99 0.45 -12.92
C MET A 30 -10.08 -0.28 -11.58
N LYS A 31 -8.92 -0.77 -11.10
CA LYS A 31 -8.77 -1.40 -9.79
C LYS A 31 -7.70 -0.67 -8.97
N ALA A 32 -8.08 -0.18 -7.80
CA ALA A 32 -7.17 0.40 -6.83
C ALA A 32 -6.75 -0.66 -5.80
N ILE A 33 -5.46 -0.83 -5.59
CA ILE A 33 -4.88 -1.78 -4.64
C ILE A 33 -4.19 -0.99 -3.54
N PHE A 34 -4.79 -1.00 -2.35
CA PHE A 34 -4.20 -0.39 -1.15
C PHE A 34 -3.28 -1.41 -0.50
N MET A 35 -2.00 -1.10 -0.52
CA MET A 35 -0.96 -1.95 0.05
C MET A 35 -0.69 -1.53 1.49
N VAL A 36 -1.07 -2.39 2.44
CA VAL A 36 -1.01 -2.09 3.87
C VAL A 36 0.15 -2.87 4.50
N PRO A 37 1.06 -2.22 5.25
CA PRO A 37 2.16 -2.91 5.90
C PRO A 37 1.67 -3.76 7.07
N TYR A 38 2.23 -4.97 7.18
CA TYR A 38 2.02 -5.88 8.30
C TYR A 38 3.13 -5.71 9.35
N PRO A 39 2.84 -5.71 10.64
CA PRO A 39 1.51 -5.65 11.27
C PRO A 39 0.87 -4.26 11.14
N VAL A 40 -0.47 -4.20 11.04
CA VAL A 40 -1.21 -2.96 10.75
C VAL A 40 -0.96 -1.88 11.80
N ASP A 41 -1.01 -2.24 13.07
CA ASP A 41 -0.82 -1.30 14.18
C ASP A 41 0.67 -1.05 14.52
N GLY A 42 1.57 -1.79 13.90
CA GLY A 42 3.00 -1.75 14.20
C GLY A 42 3.36 -2.31 15.58
N LEU A 43 4.64 -2.53 15.82
CA LEU A 43 5.20 -2.83 17.14
C LEU A 43 5.45 -1.49 17.85
N ARG A 44 4.51 -1.08 18.69
CA ARG A 44 4.68 0.11 19.55
C ARG A 44 5.37 -0.21 20.89
N TRP A 45 5.87 -1.41 21.06
CA TRP A 45 6.36 -1.92 22.32
C TRP A 45 7.88 -1.92 22.34
N SER A 46 8.46 -1.43 23.42
CA SER A 46 9.90 -1.61 23.68
C SER A 46 10.22 -3.09 23.86
N HIS A 47 11.45 -3.48 23.57
CA HIS A 47 11.91 -4.86 23.72
C HIS A 47 11.65 -5.42 25.14
N GLU A 48 11.74 -4.57 26.16
CA GLU A 48 11.49 -4.93 27.56
C GLU A 48 10.00 -5.16 27.84
N GLU A 49 9.10 -4.37 27.25
CA GLU A 49 7.65 -4.54 27.39
C GLU A 49 7.18 -5.80 26.66
N ILE A 50 7.78 -6.12 25.52
CA ILE A 50 7.49 -7.37 24.79
C ILE A 50 7.89 -8.58 25.65
N SER A 51 9.08 -8.58 26.25
CA SER A 51 9.58 -9.70 27.04
C SER A 51 8.72 -9.95 28.30
N ARG A 52 8.32 -8.88 28.99
CA ARG A 52 7.52 -8.98 30.20
C ARG A 52 6.08 -9.42 29.93
N LYS A 53 5.44 -8.85 28.90
CA LYS A 53 4.06 -9.17 28.53
C LYS A 53 3.93 -10.46 27.72
N ALA A 54 4.97 -10.88 26.98
CA ALA A 54 4.97 -12.16 26.27
C ALA A 54 4.91 -13.35 27.22
N ILE A 55 5.48 -13.24 28.41
CA ILE A 55 5.41 -14.28 29.46
C ILE A 55 4.01 -14.33 30.07
N GLU A 56 3.37 -13.20 30.31
CA GLU A 56 2.06 -13.12 30.97
C GLU A 56 0.86 -13.25 30.00
N GLU A 57 1.00 -12.78 28.76
CA GLU A 57 -0.07 -12.69 27.76
C GLU A 57 0.24 -13.40 26.44
N GLY A 58 1.15 -14.37 26.41
CA GLY A 58 1.66 -14.99 25.18
C GLY A 58 0.59 -15.48 24.19
N LYS A 59 -0.55 -15.99 24.69
CA LYS A 59 -1.69 -16.40 23.86
C LYS A 59 -2.42 -15.20 23.25
N ARG A 60 -2.49 -14.06 23.96
CA ARG A 60 -3.18 -12.85 23.51
C ARG A 60 -2.37 -12.09 22.49
N LEU A 61 -1.04 -12.03 22.68
CA LEU A 61 -0.11 -11.46 21.72
C LEU A 61 -0.06 -12.27 20.43
N ALA A 62 -0.03 -13.59 20.51
CA ALA A 62 -0.05 -14.44 19.33
C ALA A 62 -1.32 -14.22 18.48
N SER A 63 -2.50 -14.10 19.10
CA SER A 63 -3.75 -13.82 18.39
C SER A 63 -3.77 -12.42 17.77
N TYR A 64 -3.12 -11.45 18.37
CA TYR A 64 -3.03 -10.07 17.89
C TYR A 64 -2.19 -9.93 16.60
N TYR A 65 -1.22 -10.83 16.44
CA TYR A 65 -0.32 -10.84 15.29
C TYR A 65 -0.67 -11.90 14.24
N THR A 66 -1.84 -12.52 14.31
CA THR A 66 -2.27 -13.42 13.25
C THR A 66 -2.50 -12.65 11.95
N TRP A 67 -2.22 -13.31 10.84
CA TRP A 67 -2.49 -12.76 9.51
C TRP A 67 -3.95 -12.35 9.35
N ASP A 68 -4.87 -13.20 9.77
CA ASP A 68 -6.31 -12.95 9.65
C ASP A 68 -6.78 -11.73 10.43
N THR A 69 -6.28 -11.56 11.66
CA THR A 69 -6.57 -10.39 12.48
C THR A 69 -6.07 -9.11 11.81
N ASN A 70 -4.85 -9.11 11.28
CA ASN A 70 -4.29 -7.97 10.59
C ASN A 70 -4.97 -7.69 9.25
N LEU A 71 -5.37 -8.72 8.51
CA LEU A 71 -6.14 -8.56 7.29
C LEU A 71 -7.51 -7.91 7.55
N ARG A 72 -8.18 -8.33 8.62
CA ARG A 72 -9.43 -7.70 9.06
C ARG A 72 -9.21 -6.21 9.40
N LYS A 73 -8.20 -5.88 10.20
CA LYS A 73 -7.84 -4.50 10.54
C LYS A 73 -7.50 -3.66 9.30
N ALA A 74 -6.77 -4.24 8.35
CA ALA A 74 -6.46 -3.57 7.10
C ALA A 74 -7.73 -3.26 6.29
N ARG A 75 -8.67 -4.19 6.24
CA ARG A 75 -9.97 -3.99 5.59
C ARG A 75 -10.80 -2.91 6.29
N GLU A 76 -10.82 -2.90 7.62
CA GLU A 76 -11.50 -1.86 8.41
C GLU A 76 -10.88 -0.47 8.15
N LEU A 77 -9.55 -0.39 8.11
CA LEU A 77 -8.82 0.83 7.80
C LEU A 77 -9.20 1.40 6.42
N ILE A 78 -9.40 0.55 5.44
CA ILE A 78 -9.68 0.94 4.05
C ILE A 78 -11.20 1.06 3.79
N ALA A 79 -12.06 0.59 4.68
CA ALA A 79 -13.51 0.54 4.46
C ALA A 79 -14.14 1.86 3.99
N PRO A 80 -13.81 3.05 4.54
CA PRO A 80 -14.34 4.32 4.04
C PRO A 80 -13.95 4.58 2.59
N VAL A 81 -12.72 4.24 2.23
CA VAL A 81 -12.19 4.41 0.87
C VAL A 81 -12.85 3.43 -0.10
N VAL A 82 -13.06 2.18 0.32
CA VAL A 82 -13.80 1.18 -0.47
C VAL A 82 -15.18 1.70 -0.82
N LYS A 83 -15.91 2.22 0.17
CA LYS A 83 -17.26 2.77 -0.03
C LYS A 83 -17.26 3.90 -1.07
N ALA A 84 -16.34 4.85 -0.94
CA ALA A 84 -16.27 6.01 -1.83
C ALA A 84 -15.90 5.61 -3.27
N LEU A 85 -14.90 4.78 -3.45
CA LEU A 85 -14.41 4.38 -4.77
C LEU A 85 -15.37 3.40 -5.47
N SER A 86 -15.97 2.48 -4.73
CA SER A 86 -16.97 1.54 -5.30
C SER A 86 -18.21 2.25 -5.82
N ALA A 87 -18.64 3.34 -5.16
CA ALA A 87 -19.73 4.18 -5.64
C ALA A 87 -19.42 4.83 -7.01
N LYS A 88 -18.15 4.95 -7.38
CA LYS A 88 -17.67 5.47 -8.66
C LYS A 88 -17.32 4.35 -9.68
N GLY A 89 -17.68 3.11 -9.40
CA GLY A 89 -17.40 1.98 -10.27
C GLY A 89 -15.92 1.55 -10.31
N ILE A 90 -15.16 1.89 -9.27
CA ILE A 90 -13.75 1.52 -9.11
C ILE A 90 -13.67 0.33 -8.16
N GLU A 91 -13.07 -0.76 -8.61
CA GLU A 91 -12.81 -1.92 -7.76
C GLU A 91 -11.69 -1.60 -6.76
N VAL A 92 -11.86 -1.97 -5.50
CA VAL A 92 -10.83 -1.78 -4.46
C VAL A 92 -10.42 -3.12 -3.89
N ALA A 93 -9.11 -3.33 -3.78
CA ALA A 93 -8.54 -4.46 -3.08
C ALA A 93 -7.57 -3.98 -2.00
N VAL A 94 -7.48 -4.77 -0.93
CA VAL A 94 -6.51 -4.59 0.14
C VAL A 94 -5.45 -5.68 0.01
N ASP A 95 -4.20 -5.28 -0.02
CA ASP A 95 -3.05 -6.17 -0.07
C ASP A 95 -2.19 -5.97 1.19
N LEU A 96 -2.33 -6.88 2.15
CA LEU A 96 -1.53 -6.88 3.37
C LEU A 96 -0.15 -7.43 3.07
N ARG A 97 0.91 -6.66 3.38
CA ARG A 97 2.29 -7.02 3.04
C ARG A 97 3.19 -7.10 4.27
N ALA A 98 3.74 -8.30 4.48
CA ALA A 98 4.88 -8.49 5.37
C ALA A 98 6.17 -8.18 4.61
N GLY A 99 7.12 -7.52 5.27
CA GLY A 99 8.42 -7.21 4.71
C GLY A 99 8.46 -5.92 3.88
N SER A 100 9.23 -5.92 2.81
CA SER A 100 9.55 -4.72 2.05
C SER A 100 8.41 -4.29 1.12
N MET A 101 7.86 -3.11 1.35
CA MET A 101 6.90 -2.46 0.46
C MET A 101 7.50 -2.23 -0.94
N ARG A 102 8.81 -1.94 -1.01
CA ARG A 102 9.54 -1.79 -2.26
C ARG A 102 9.47 -3.06 -3.12
N ARG A 103 9.70 -4.23 -2.50
CA ARG A 103 9.61 -5.51 -3.20
C ARG A 103 8.19 -5.75 -3.70
N ALA A 104 7.19 -5.46 -2.88
CA ALA A 104 5.78 -5.64 -3.25
C ALA A 104 5.37 -4.77 -4.45
N VAL A 105 5.76 -3.50 -4.46
CA VAL A 105 5.53 -2.59 -5.61
C VAL A 105 6.22 -3.12 -6.86
N ARG A 106 7.45 -3.58 -6.75
CA ARG A 106 8.20 -4.17 -7.87
C ARG A 106 7.52 -5.43 -8.42
N ASP A 107 7.02 -6.29 -7.55
CA ASP A 107 6.33 -7.52 -7.96
C ASP A 107 5.06 -7.22 -8.76
N TYR A 108 4.30 -6.21 -8.36
CA TYR A 108 3.17 -5.72 -9.15
C TYR A 108 3.59 -5.13 -10.48
N ALA A 109 4.68 -4.38 -10.47
CA ALA A 109 5.22 -3.75 -11.67
C ALA A 109 5.62 -4.76 -12.74
N VAL A 110 6.22 -5.86 -12.32
CA VAL A 110 6.68 -6.93 -13.23
C VAL A 110 5.52 -7.78 -13.73
N LYS A 111 4.52 -8.04 -12.87
CA LYS A 111 3.43 -8.99 -13.17
C LYS A 111 2.19 -8.37 -13.77
N GLY A 112 1.98 -7.07 -13.62
CA GLY A 112 0.69 -6.45 -13.91
C GLY A 112 0.76 -5.18 -14.75
N ASP A 113 -0.38 -4.78 -15.26
CA ASP A 113 -0.57 -3.50 -15.94
C ASP A 113 -0.76 -2.37 -14.91
N VAL A 114 0.30 -2.04 -14.17
CA VAL A 114 0.28 -0.90 -13.25
C VAL A 114 0.24 0.37 -14.07
N HIS A 115 -0.91 1.05 -14.00
CA HIS A 115 -1.11 2.31 -14.71
C HIS A 115 -0.57 3.50 -13.94
N LEU A 116 -0.75 3.48 -12.60
CA LEU A 116 -0.39 4.59 -11.75
C LEU A 116 -0.03 4.11 -10.35
N ILE A 117 0.93 4.78 -9.73
CA ILE A 117 1.25 4.63 -8.31
C ILE A 117 0.94 5.96 -7.62
N VAL A 118 0.04 5.95 -6.65
CA VAL A 118 -0.33 7.12 -5.84
C VAL A 118 0.25 6.94 -4.45
N THR A 119 1.20 7.80 -4.07
CA THR A 119 1.89 7.66 -2.79
C THR A 119 2.37 8.99 -2.25
N ARG A 120 2.69 9.03 -0.95
CA ARG A 120 3.30 10.20 -0.32
C ARG A 120 4.74 10.42 -0.81
N ALA A 121 5.17 11.67 -0.92
CA ALA A 121 6.50 12.05 -1.39
C ALA A 121 7.65 11.37 -0.64
N SER A 122 7.47 11.10 0.66
CA SER A 122 8.48 10.40 1.46
C SER A 122 8.73 8.94 1.04
N ILE A 123 7.77 8.31 0.36
CA ILE A 123 7.93 6.98 -0.27
C ILE A 123 8.41 7.16 -1.72
N GLY A 124 8.02 8.23 -2.37
CA GLY A 124 8.23 8.48 -3.79
C GLY A 124 9.68 8.45 -4.22
N ASN A 125 10.59 9.02 -3.43
CA ASN A 125 12.01 9.09 -3.79
C ASN A 125 12.64 7.70 -4.04
N TRP A 126 12.25 6.68 -3.30
CA TRP A 126 12.76 5.36 -3.56
C TRP A 126 11.98 4.62 -4.66
N ILE A 127 10.69 4.95 -4.85
CA ILE A 127 9.91 4.43 -5.98
C ILE A 127 10.49 4.92 -7.30
N GLU A 128 10.82 6.21 -7.42
CA GLU A 128 11.48 6.76 -8.61
C GLU A 128 12.78 6.03 -8.92
N ARG A 129 13.66 5.85 -7.92
CA ARG A 129 14.90 5.07 -8.08
C ARG A 129 14.65 3.61 -8.46
N LEU A 130 13.56 3.01 -7.94
CA LEU A 130 13.18 1.65 -8.30
C LEU A 130 12.72 1.57 -9.76
N LEU A 131 11.92 2.54 -10.21
CA LEU A 131 11.44 2.60 -11.58
C LEU A 131 12.58 2.78 -12.57
N ASP A 132 13.55 3.64 -12.26
CA ASP A 132 14.75 3.82 -13.07
C ASP A 132 15.58 2.54 -13.16
N SER A 133 15.72 1.82 -12.03
CA SER A 133 16.46 0.56 -11.98
C SER A 133 15.74 -0.56 -12.74
N VAL A 134 14.42 -0.64 -12.64
CA VAL A 134 13.61 -1.61 -13.40
C VAL A 134 13.61 -1.26 -14.88
N ALA A 135 13.44 0.01 -15.22
CA ALA A 135 13.50 0.48 -16.61
C ALA A 135 14.86 0.21 -17.25
N SER A 136 15.97 0.38 -16.52
CA SER A 136 17.31 0.07 -17.01
C SER A 136 17.54 -1.43 -17.20
N ALA A 137 17.03 -2.27 -16.31
CA ALA A 137 17.16 -3.73 -16.39
C ALA A 137 16.29 -4.33 -17.52
N PHE A 138 15.16 -3.71 -17.85
CA PHE A 138 14.20 -4.22 -18.84
C PHE A 138 14.28 -3.51 -20.22
N ARG A 139 15.10 -2.47 -20.38
CA ARG A 139 15.29 -1.79 -21.68
C ARG A 139 15.77 -2.73 -22.79
N SER A 140 16.36 -3.85 -22.43
CA SER A 140 16.84 -4.85 -23.39
C SER A 140 15.83 -5.93 -23.77
N LEU A 141 14.75 -6.15 -22.99
CA LEU A 141 13.89 -7.32 -23.17
C LEU A 141 12.38 -7.05 -23.20
N ILE A 142 11.85 -6.06 -22.47
CA ILE A 142 10.41 -5.80 -22.42
C ILE A 142 10.18 -4.30 -22.18
N ARG A 143 9.32 -3.67 -22.97
CA ARG A 143 8.87 -2.28 -22.70
C ARG A 143 8.21 -2.22 -21.32
N PRO A 144 8.73 -1.42 -20.36
CA PRO A 144 8.08 -1.27 -19.06
C PRO A 144 6.69 -0.65 -19.27
N ARG A 145 5.67 -1.34 -18.79
CA ARG A 145 4.26 -0.89 -18.87
C ARG A 145 3.90 0.09 -17.74
N PHE A 146 4.87 0.89 -17.31
CA PHE A 146 4.64 1.96 -16.35
C PHE A 146 4.24 3.24 -17.04
N SER A 147 3.15 3.82 -16.58
CA SER A 147 2.71 5.10 -17.09
C SER A 147 3.13 6.28 -16.23
N SER A 148 2.97 6.22 -14.91
CA SER A 148 3.16 7.40 -14.06
C SER A 148 3.26 7.08 -12.58
N VAL A 149 3.96 7.94 -11.83
CA VAL A 149 3.96 7.97 -10.37
C VAL A 149 3.43 9.34 -9.95
N MET A 150 2.38 9.36 -9.13
CA MET A 150 1.88 10.57 -8.52
C MET A 150 2.41 10.67 -7.10
N LEU A 151 3.20 11.70 -6.84
CA LEU A 151 3.73 12.00 -5.52
C LEU A 151 2.87 13.06 -4.84
N ILE A 152 2.37 12.74 -3.66
CA ILE A 152 1.56 13.65 -2.86
C ILE A 152 2.40 14.17 -1.71
N ASN A 153 2.55 15.50 -1.65
CA ASN A 153 3.15 16.16 -0.51
C ASN A 153 2.05 16.66 0.45
N PRO A 154 1.87 16.01 1.61
CA PRO A 154 0.80 16.40 2.53
C PRO A 154 0.98 17.79 3.15
N ARG A 155 2.16 18.41 3.01
CA ARG A 155 2.41 19.77 3.53
C ARG A 155 1.80 20.88 2.66
N THR A 156 1.35 20.56 1.46
CA THR A 156 0.71 21.52 0.56
C THR A 156 -0.81 21.58 0.72
N LEU A 157 -1.37 20.79 1.63
CA LEU A 157 -2.81 20.71 1.89
C LEU A 157 -3.23 21.43 3.19
N ALA A 158 -2.31 22.14 3.82
CA ALA A 158 -2.62 22.96 4.99
C ALA A 158 -3.07 24.36 4.57
#